data_66f0a5474bc708706dec04ac10d15d80
#
_entry.id   66f0a5474bc708706dec04ac10d15d80
#
_cell.length_a   1.000
_cell.length_b   1.000
_cell.length_c   1.000
_cell.angle_alpha   90.00
_cell.angle_beta   90.00
_cell.angle_gamma   90.00
#
_symmetry.space_group_name_H-M   'P 1'
#
loop_
_entity.id
_entity.type
_entity.pdbx_description
1 polymer ?
#
loop_
_entity_poly.entity_id
_entity_poly.type
_entity_poly.pdbx_seq_one_letter_code
_entity_poly.pdbx_strand_id
1 'polypeptide(L)'
;MNDRAEHRVGRPLDEQSARDRAAQVSVLGNPDTLRVLSALASEVPIGDIPAELALDVGVVDAALKSLRMTGLLRDFDGVATPTVDAWVRFGRLLASESIQPAAPAPAATALPPGVATIVSDLAYRFNSTFSRETVASYVAQSYLLLSQRARVREHLLTMTARYAADRLDALATAQGLILRGTPEVLFVCVQNAGRSQMAGAFLRHLSGGKVHVRTAGSSPAETSHPRVEAALAEVGVELWGEFPKPLTDDVVRAADYVITMGCGDACPVFPGRRYMEWGLADPLELDEEGLRLVRDDIRRRVLVLLDELGIEPQDASR
;
A
#
# COMPACT_ATOMS: atom_id res chain seq x y z
N MET A 1 -25.97 10.70 28.08
CA MET A 1 -25.07 9.90 28.91
C MET A 1 -24.45 8.84 28.02
N ASN A 2 -23.20 9.03 27.70
CA ASN A 2 -22.23 8.13 27.07
C ASN A 2 -22.47 7.54 25.67
N ASP A 3 -22.23 8.37 24.69
CA ASP A 3 -21.97 7.95 23.29
C ASP A 3 -20.45 8.13 22.95
N ARG A 4 -19.56 7.65 23.82
CA ARG A 4 -18.09 7.70 23.62
C ARG A 4 -17.45 6.32 23.39
N ALA A 5 -18.24 5.27 23.22
CA ALA A 5 -17.72 3.90 23.16
C ALA A 5 -17.51 3.33 21.74
N GLU A 6 -18.02 3.98 20.69
CA GLU A 6 -18.09 3.36 19.36
C GLU A 6 -16.95 3.71 18.35
N HIS A 7 -15.95 4.50 18.76
CA HIS A 7 -14.84 4.86 17.89
C HIS A 7 -13.45 4.42 18.41
N ARG A 8 -13.38 3.30 19.11
CA ARG A 8 -12.08 2.71 19.45
C ARG A 8 -11.52 1.93 18.27
N VAL A 9 -10.68 2.57 17.49
CA VAL A 9 -9.83 1.92 16.49
C VAL A 9 -8.71 1.15 17.22
N GLY A 10 -8.91 -0.14 17.48
CA GLY A 10 -7.92 -1.04 18.05
C GLY A 10 -8.01 -1.25 19.58
N ARG A 11 -7.50 -2.40 20.05
CA ARG A 11 -7.28 -2.66 21.48
C ARG A 11 -6.02 -1.94 21.94
N PRO A 12 -5.95 -1.45 23.21
CA PRO A 12 -4.70 -0.98 23.79
C PRO A 12 -3.63 -2.09 23.70
N LEU A 13 -2.36 -1.70 23.57
CA LEU A 13 -1.25 -2.64 23.60
C LEU A 13 -1.24 -3.38 24.93
N ASP A 14 -1.07 -4.71 24.89
CA ASP A 14 -0.68 -5.46 26.07
C ASP A 14 0.75 -5.12 26.50
N GLU A 15 1.12 -5.50 27.73
CA GLU A 15 2.40 -5.12 28.32
C GLU A 15 3.60 -5.66 27.55
N GLN A 16 3.51 -6.89 27.02
CA GLN A 16 4.60 -7.50 26.25
C GLN A 16 4.78 -6.78 24.91
N SER A 17 3.70 -6.55 24.17
CA SER A 17 3.74 -5.79 22.92
C SER A 17 4.27 -4.36 23.13
N ALA A 18 3.94 -3.73 24.25
CA ALA A 18 4.45 -2.39 24.57
C ALA A 18 5.97 -2.42 24.85
N ARG A 19 6.47 -3.42 25.56
CA ARG A 19 7.91 -3.60 25.82
C ARG A 19 8.68 -3.87 24.53
N ASP A 20 8.18 -4.76 23.68
CA ASP A 20 8.82 -5.11 22.41
C ASP A 20 8.92 -3.89 21.49
N ARG A 21 7.84 -3.11 21.38
CA ARG A 21 7.83 -1.87 20.59
C ARG A 21 8.78 -0.82 21.16
N ALA A 22 8.83 -0.66 22.47
CA ALA A 22 9.77 0.26 23.11
C ALA A 22 11.24 -0.12 22.86
N ALA A 23 11.55 -1.43 22.91
CA ALA A 23 12.88 -1.94 22.59
C ALA A 23 13.26 -1.67 21.12
N GLN A 24 12.34 -1.89 20.17
CA GLN A 24 12.55 -1.61 18.76
C GLN A 24 12.80 -0.12 18.50
N VAL A 25 12.00 0.76 19.09
CA VAL A 25 12.19 2.22 18.98
C VAL A 25 13.52 2.65 19.59
N SER A 26 13.90 2.10 20.75
CA SER A 26 15.18 2.40 21.41
C SER A 26 16.37 2.04 20.53
N VAL A 27 16.34 0.88 19.87
CA VAL A 27 17.41 0.42 18.97
C VAL A 27 17.52 1.31 17.76
N LEU A 28 16.40 1.72 17.18
CA LEU A 28 16.36 2.63 16.01
C LEU A 28 16.61 4.09 16.36
N GLY A 29 16.59 4.44 17.64
CA GLY A 29 17.04 5.74 18.13
C GLY A 29 18.55 5.98 17.96
N ASN A 30 19.32 4.92 17.69
CA ASN A 30 20.71 5.04 17.30
C ASN A 30 20.80 5.29 15.78
N PRO A 31 21.39 6.43 15.33
CA PRO A 31 21.46 6.77 13.91
C PRO A 31 22.17 5.73 13.05
N ASP A 32 23.25 5.14 13.54
CA ASP A 32 24.01 4.13 12.77
C ASP A 32 23.22 2.84 12.61
N THR A 33 22.50 2.42 13.64
CA THR A 33 21.60 1.26 13.55
C THR A 33 20.47 1.50 12.55
N LEU A 34 19.89 2.70 12.52
CA LEU A 34 18.87 3.07 11.54
C LEU A 34 19.44 3.08 10.12
N ARG A 35 20.66 3.60 9.93
CA ARG A 35 21.36 3.60 8.62
C ARG A 35 21.65 2.17 8.15
N VAL A 36 22.10 1.28 9.04
CA VAL A 36 22.33 -0.14 8.71
C VAL A 36 21.03 -0.82 8.30
N LEU A 37 19.93 -0.61 9.03
CA LEU A 37 18.63 -1.15 8.65
C LEU A 37 18.15 -0.58 7.29
N SER A 38 18.38 0.70 7.03
CA SER A 38 18.06 1.35 5.75
C SER A 38 18.87 0.74 4.60
N ALA A 39 20.18 0.49 4.78
CA ALA A 39 21.01 -0.14 3.77
C ALA A 39 20.52 -1.57 3.44
N LEU A 40 20.18 -2.37 4.46
CA LEU A 40 19.61 -3.70 4.27
C LEU A 40 18.24 -3.65 3.57
N ALA A 41 17.43 -2.65 3.88
CA ALA A 41 16.15 -2.41 3.22
C ALA A 41 16.30 -1.99 1.75
N SER A 42 17.46 -1.44 1.39
CA SER A 42 17.86 -1.10 0.01
C SER A 42 18.67 -2.21 -0.66
N GLU A 43 18.64 -3.43 -0.08
CA GLU A 43 19.32 -4.63 -0.60
C GLU A 43 20.85 -4.51 -0.72
N VAL A 44 21.48 -3.61 0.06
CA VAL A 44 22.93 -3.52 0.13
C VAL A 44 23.49 -4.77 0.80
N PRO A 45 24.41 -5.52 0.18
CA PRO A 45 25.01 -6.70 0.78
C PRO A 45 25.69 -6.37 2.11
N ILE A 46 25.56 -7.22 3.13
CA ILE A 46 26.12 -6.95 4.47
C ILE A 46 27.61 -6.62 4.43
N GLY A 47 28.37 -7.32 3.57
CA GLY A 47 29.81 -7.07 3.40
C GLY A 47 30.18 -5.68 2.88
N ASP A 48 29.26 -5.05 2.15
CA ASP A 48 29.45 -3.74 1.53
C ASP A 48 28.98 -2.58 2.42
N ILE A 49 28.11 -2.86 3.43
CA ILE A 49 27.54 -1.85 4.33
C ILE A 49 28.60 -0.98 5.02
N PRO A 50 29.72 -1.52 5.55
CA PRO A 50 30.75 -0.69 6.17
C PRO A 50 31.32 0.37 5.23
N ALA A 51 31.61 -0.01 3.98
CA ALA A 51 32.14 0.90 2.97
C ALA A 51 31.06 1.91 2.49
N GLU A 52 29.86 1.44 2.19
CA GLU A 52 28.74 2.26 1.70
C GLU A 52 28.33 3.34 2.70
N LEU A 53 28.29 2.99 4.00
CA LEU A 53 27.90 3.92 5.06
C LEU A 53 29.08 4.66 5.72
N ALA A 54 30.33 4.35 5.34
CA ALA A 54 31.53 4.83 6.01
C ALA A 54 31.51 4.56 7.52
N LEU A 55 31.12 3.34 7.92
CA LEU A 55 31.06 2.88 9.30
C LEU A 55 32.14 1.84 9.58
N ASP A 56 32.61 1.79 10.83
CA ASP A 56 33.48 0.70 11.30
C ASP A 56 32.72 -0.63 11.30
N VAL A 57 33.42 -1.71 10.94
CA VAL A 57 32.84 -3.08 10.89
C VAL A 57 32.22 -3.47 12.23
N GLY A 58 32.87 -3.12 13.35
CA GLY A 58 32.35 -3.40 14.69
C GLY A 58 31.04 -2.66 15.00
N VAL A 59 30.86 -1.46 14.45
CA VAL A 59 29.59 -0.68 14.58
C VAL A 59 28.49 -1.38 13.80
N VAL A 60 28.77 -1.82 12.57
CA VAL A 60 27.81 -2.56 11.75
C VAL A 60 27.40 -3.88 12.40
N ASP A 61 28.36 -4.65 12.93
CA ASP A 61 28.09 -5.92 13.64
C ASP A 61 27.24 -5.70 14.88
N ALA A 62 27.52 -4.67 15.67
CA ALA A 62 26.72 -4.32 16.84
C ALA A 62 25.28 -3.93 16.46
N ALA A 63 25.10 -3.17 15.36
CA ALA A 63 23.80 -2.81 14.83
C ALA A 63 23.03 -4.04 14.37
N LEU A 64 23.63 -4.93 13.58
CA LEU A 64 23.02 -6.17 13.10
C LEU A 64 22.57 -7.06 14.27
N LYS A 65 23.41 -7.19 15.30
CA LYS A 65 23.06 -7.94 16.51
C LYS A 65 21.85 -7.34 17.23
N SER A 66 21.84 -6.03 17.42
CA SER A 66 20.74 -5.34 18.08
C SER A 66 19.42 -5.44 17.30
N LEU A 67 19.48 -5.34 15.98
CA LEU A 67 18.32 -5.51 15.11
C LEU A 67 17.76 -6.94 15.12
N ARG A 68 18.63 -7.96 15.19
CA ARG A 68 18.19 -9.36 15.36
C ARG A 68 17.54 -9.59 16.73
N MET A 69 18.15 -9.08 17.80
CA MET A 69 17.63 -9.24 19.16
C MET A 69 16.24 -8.61 19.37
N THR A 70 15.94 -7.54 18.63
CA THR A 70 14.64 -6.85 18.69
C THR A 70 13.63 -7.34 17.66
N GLY A 71 13.97 -8.39 16.90
CA GLY A 71 13.08 -8.97 15.88
C GLY A 71 12.87 -8.09 14.66
N LEU A 72 13.75 -7.12 14.42
CA LEU A 72 13.71 -6.26 13.21
C LEU A 72 14.47 -6.86 12.03
N LEU A 73 15.38 -7.83 12.28
CA LEU A 73 16.04 -8.63 11.26
C LEU A 73 15.79 -10.12 11.49
N ARG A 74 15.73 -10.88 10.41
CA ARG A 74 15.78 -12.34 10.38
C ARG A 74 16.80 -12.80 9.35
N ASP A 75 17.36 -13.97 9.55
CA ASP A 75 18.18 -14.63 8.55
C ASP A 75 17.27 -15.55 7.69
N PHE A 76 17.27 -15.32 6.39
CA PHE A 76 16.53 -16.11 5.43
C PHE A 76 17.49 -16.53 4.31
N ASP A 77 17.66 -17.82 4.06
CA ASP A 77 18.65 -18.39 3.11
C ASP A 77 20.08 -17.85 3.28
N GLY A 78 20.50 -17.58 4.52
CA GLY A 78 21.82 -17.04 4.82
C GLY A 78 21.97 -15.54 4.59
N VAL A 79 20.88 -14.85 4.24
CA VAL A 79 20.84 -13.41 4.05
C VAL A 79 20.05 -12.77 5.19
N ALA A 80 20.64 -11.74 5.84
CA ALA A 80 19.91 -10.98 6.85
C ALA A 80 18.93 -10.02 6.15
N THR A 81 17.65 -10.23 6.39
CA THR A 81 16.56 -9.44 5.79
C THR A 81 15.73 -8.75 6.88
N PRO A 82 15.28 -7.50 6.65
CA PRO A 82 14.31 -6.86 7.52
C PRO A 82 13.04 -7.71 7.66
N THR A 83 12.53 -7.82 8.88
CA THR A 83 11.27 -8.55 9.12
C THR A 83 10.07 -7.77 8.61
N VAL A 84 8.93 -8.45 8.46
CA VAL A 84 7.64 -7.80 8.16
C VAL A 84 7.34 -6.68 9.17
N ASP A 85 7.60 -6.95 10.45
CA ASP A 85 7.39 -5.99 11.53
C ASP A 85 8.28 -4.73 11.38
N ALA A 86 9.53 -4.90 10.92
CA ALA A 86 10.41 -3.79 10.59
C ALA A 86 9.86 -2.94 9.44
N TRP A 87 9.38 -3.59 8.37
CA TRP A 87 8.79 -2.91 7.21
C TRP A 87 7.51 -2.15 7.57
N VAL A 88 6.57 -2.79 8.25
CA VAL A 88 5.28 -2.19 8.60
C VAL A 88 5.43 -1.00 9.54
N ARG A 89 6.35 -1.08 10.50
CA ARG A 89 6.49 -0.04 11.53
C ARG A 89 7.47 1.07 11.14
N PHE A 90 8.56 0.71 10.47
CA PHE A 90 9.69 1.61 10.27
C PHE A 90 10.09 1.81 8.81
N GLY A 91 9.48 1.11 7.85
CA GLY A 91 9.83 1.20 6.44
C GLY A 91 9.87 2.64 5.90
N ARG A 92 8.97 3.50 6.39
CA ARG A 92 8.93 4.93 6.02
C ARG A 92 10.08 5.76 6.58
N LEU A 93 10.67 5.33 7.69
CA LEU A 93 11.85 5.99 8.27
C LEU A 93 13.15 5.59 7.53
N LEU A 94 13.08 4.51 6.74
CA LEU A 94 14.24 3.98 6.03
C LEU A 94 14.47 4.67 4.68
N ALA A 95 13.53 5.49 4.21
CA ALA A 95 13.64 6.25 2.97
C ALA A 95 14.20 7.65 3.22
N SER A 96 15.23 8.04 2.48
CA SER A 96 15.87 9.37 2.58
C SER A 96 15.14 10.48 1.81
N GLU A 97 14.08 10.16 1.08
CA GLU A 97 13.39 11.14 0.23
C GLU A 97 12.28 11.90 0.96
N SER A 98 12.35 13.23 0.91
CA SER A 98 11.23 14.09 1.25
C SER A 98 10.12 13.93 0.21
N ILE A 99 8.93 13.53 0.64
CA ILE A 99 7.77 13.45 -0.25
C ILE A 99 7.34 14.88 -0.55
N GLN A 100 7.58 15.32 -1.78
CA GLN A 100 7.00 16.56 -2.27
C GLN A 100 5.50 16.36 -2.50
N PRO A 101 4.64 17.30 -2.09
CA PRO A 101 3.23 17.27 -2.50
C PRO A 101 3.16 17.25 -4.03
N ALA A 102 2.16 16.54 -4.56
CA ALA A 102 1.95 16.47 -6.01
C ALA A 102 1.99 17.87 -6.62
N ALA A 103 2.59 17.99 -7.80
CA ALA A 103 2.66 19.26 -8.52
C ALA A 103 1.29 19.95 -8.57
N PRO A 104 1.23 21.29 -8.45
CA PRO A 104 -0.04 22.01 -8.48
C PRO A 104 -0.82 21.62 -9.73
N ALA A 105 -2.13 21.45 -9.59
CA ALA A 105 -3.01 21.15 -10.72
C ALA A 105 -2.82 22.20 -11.82
N PRO A 106 -2.80 21.80 -13.10
CA PRO A 106 -2.68 22.76 -14.20
C PRO A 106 -3.75 23.83 -14.07
N ALA A 107 -3.34 25.09 -14.25
CA ALA A 107 -4.21 26.25 -14.15
C ALA A 107 -5.44 26.10 -15.07
N ALA A 108 -6.63 26.24 -14.46
CA ALA A 108 -7.90 26.57 -15.10
C ALA A 108 -8.35 25.73 -16.32
N THR A 109 -8.40 24.43 -16.22
CA THR A 109 -9.50 23.72 -16.89
C THR A 109 -10.74 23.95 -16.04
N ALA A 110 -11.83 24.47 -16.63
CA ALA A 110 -13.06 24.74 -15.89
C ALA A 110 -13.60 23.42 -15.32
N LEU A 111 -13.37 23.19 -14.04
CA LEU A 111 -13.83 21.99 -13.35
C LEU A 111 -15.36 22.07 -13.17
N PRO A 112 -16.09 20.97 -13.27
CA PRO A 112 -17.54 20.95 -13.02
C PRO A 112 -17.88 21.47 -11.61
N PRO A 113 -19.04 22.14 -11.43
CA PRO A 113 -19.46 22.66 -10.11
C PRO A 113 -19.43 21.63 -8.98
N GLY A 114 -19.75 20.36 -9.27
CA GLY A 114 -19.71 19.27 -8.29
C GLY A 114 -18.32 18.97 -7.71
N VAL A 115 -17.23 19.37 -8.39
CA VAL A 115 -15.86 19.22 -7.86
C VAL A 115 -15.64 20.13 -6.66
N ALA A 116 -16.22 21.33 -6.65
CA ALA A 116 -16.12 22.25 -5.51
C ALA A 116 -16.77 21.68 -4.24
N THR A 117 -17.87 20.95 -4.38
CA THR A 117 -18.51 20.23 -3.26
C THR A 117 -17.57 19.15 -2.70
N ILE A 118 -16.99 18.33 -3.58
CA ILE A 118 -16.01 17.30 -3.17
C ILE A 118 -14.84 17.92 -2.41
N VAL A 119 -14.30 19.05 -2.91
CA VAL A 119 -13.23 19.78 -2.21
C VAL A 119 -13.66 20.20 -0.81
N SER A 120 -14.87 20.71 -0.65
CA SER A 120 -15.37 21.16 0.66
C SER A 120 -15.54 20.00 1.64
N ASP A 121 -16.10 18.87 1.18
CA ASP A 121 -16.31 17.68 2.00
C ASP A 121 -14.98 17.04 2.43
N LEU A 122 -14.05 16.89 1.49
CA LEU A 122 -12.74 16.32 1.79
C LEU A 122 -11.86 17.27 2.60
N ALA A 123 -11.94 18.61 2.36
CA ALA A 123 -11.24 19.59 3.21
C ALA A 123 -11.75 19.55 4.64
N TYR A 124 -13.04 19.33 4.86
CA TYR A 124 -13.57 19.13 6.22
C TYR A 124 -13.04 17.82 6.84
N ARG A 125 -13.06 16.72 6.08
CA ARG A 125 -12.59 15.40 6.54
C ARG A 125 -11.10 15.39 6.89
N PHE A 126 -10.27 16.08 6.13
CA PHE A 126 -8.81 16.12 6.29
C PHE A 126 -8.28 17.41 6.91
N ASN A 127 -9.12 18.20 7.58
CA ASN A 127 -8.78 19.53 8.09
C ASN A 127 -7.62 19.56 9.10
N SER A 128 -7.43 18.46 9.84
CA SER A 128 -6.31 18.29 10.79
C SER A 128 -5.00 17.86 10.13
N THR A 129 -5.04 17.48 8.84
CA THR A 129 -3.90 16.85 8.15
C THR A 129 -3.41 17.71 7.00
N PHE A 130 -4.31 18.30 6.22
CA PHE A 130 -3.98 19.02 4.99
C PHE A 130 -4.67 20.37 4.89
N SER A 131 -4.00 21.31 4.21
CA SER A 131 -4.62 22.57 3.84
C SER A 131 -5.72 22.36 2.77
N ARG A 132 -6.66 23.30 2.70
CA ARG A 132 -7.72 23.28 1.68
C ARG A 132 -7.15 23.29 0.25
N GLU A 133 -6.03 23.97 0.04
CA GLU A 133 -5.33 24.06 -1.26
C GLU A 133 -4.76 22.70 -1.67
N THR A 134 -4.15 21.97 -0.74
CA THR A 134 -3.68 20.59 -0.97
C THR A 134 -4.84 19.69 -1.36
N VAL A 135 -5.94 19.73 -0.61
CA VAL A 135 -7.13 18.94 -0.91
C VAL A 135 -7.70 19.29 -2.29
N ALA A 136 -7.82 20.59 -2.61
CA ALA A 136 -8.32 21.05 -3.90
C ALA A 136 -7.45 20.56 -5.06
N SER A 137 -6.13 20.60 -4.91
CA SER A 137 -5.17 20.08 -5.90
C SER A 137 -5.37 18.58 -6.15
N TYR A 138 -5.47 17.78 -5.08
CA TYR A 138 -5.69 16.34 -5.20
C TYR A 138 -7.03 15.98 -5.81
N VAL A 139 -8.11 16.69 -5.47
CA VAL A 139 -9.42 16.49 -6.08
C VAL A 139 -9.40 16.84 -7.57
N ALA A 140 -8.81 17.98 -7.95
CA ALA A 140 -8.70 18.40 -9.33
C ALA A 140 -7.88 17.41 -10.18
N GLN A 141 -6.73 16.97 -9.69
CA GLN A 141 -5.90 15.96 -10.34
C GLN A 141 -6.65 14.64 -10.50
N SER A 142 -7.32 14.18 -9.45
CA SER A 142 -8.09 12.92 -9.46
C SER A 142 -9.22 12.98 -10.48
N TYR A 143 -9.93 14.11 -10.57
CA TYR A 143 -10.94 14.34 -11.59
C TYR A 143 -10.35 14.26 -13.00
N LEU A 144 -9.24 14.95 -13.25
CA LEU A 144 -8.58 14.97 -14.56
C LEU A 144 -8.11 13.56 -14.96
N LEU A 145 -7.44 12.84 -14.07
CA LEU A 145 -6.97 11.47 -14.31
C LEU A 145 -8.11 10.50 -14.68
N LEU A 146 -9.25 10.60 -14.00
CA LEU A 146 -10.40 9.75 -14.28
C LEU A 146 -11.15 10.22 -15.54
N SER A 147 -11.30 11.54 -15.75
CA SER A 147 -12.06 12.11 -16.87
C SER A 147 -11.43 11.84 -18.25
N GLN A 148 -10.09 11.69 -18.31
CA GLN A 148 -9.38 11.38 -19.55
C GLN A 148 -9.81 10.04 -20.18
N ARG A 149 -10.36 9.13 -19.38
CA ARG A 149 -10.70 7.76 -19.79
C ARG A 149 -12.19 7.43 -19.66
N ALA A 150 -12.95 8.26 -18.95
CA ALA A 150 -14.37 8.03 -18.72
C ALA A 150 -15.20 8.33 -20.00
N ARG A 151 -15.78 7.30 -20.60
CA ARG A 151 -16.84 7.46 -21.63
C ARG A 151 -18.18 7.77 -20.98
N VAL A 152 -18.47 7.17 -19.84
CA VAL A 152 -19.69 7.41 -19.05
C VAL A 152 -19.34 8.34 -17.89
N ARG A 153 -19.98 9.52 -17.85
CA ARG A 153 -19.69 10.56 -16.87
C ARG A 153 -20.63 10.57 -15.66
N GLU A 154 -21.63 9.72 -15.66
CA GLU A 154 -22.69 9.70 -14.64
C GLU A 154 -22.16 9.50 -13.22
N HIS A 155 -21.14 8.64 -13.05
CA HIS A 155 -20.53 8.35 -11.76
C HIS A 155 -19.16 9.02 -11.52
N LEU A 156 -18.72 9.86 -12.47
CA LEU A 156 -17.36 10.42 -12.43
C LEU A 156 -17.09 11.24 -11.16
N LEU A 157 -18.06 12.03 -10.69
CA LEU A 157 -17.90 12.81 -9.46
C LEU A 157 -17.77 11.91 -8.21
N THR A 158 -18.59 10.86 -8.12
CA THR A 158 -18.52 9.89 -7.02
C THR A 158 -17.19 9.13 -7.03
N MET A 159 -16.73 8.69 -8.21
CA MET A 159 -15.44 8.04 -8.37
C MET A 159 -14.29 9.01 -8.03
N THR A 160 -14.39 10.28 -8.44
CA THR A 160 -13.42 11.33 -8.09
C THR A 160 -13.33 11.53 -6.60
N ALA A 161 -14.44 11.64 -5.90
CA ALA A 161 -14.47 11.82 -4.44
C ALA A 161 -13.78 10.65 -3.72
N ARG A 162 -14.08 9.42 -4.12
CA ARG A 162 -13.47 8.21 -3.55
C ARG A 162 -11.98 8.11 -3.85
N TYR A 163 -11.60 8.35 -5.09
CA TYR A 163 -10.19 8.27 -5.51
C TYR A 163 -9.35 9.38 -4.89
N ALA A 164 -9.85 10.61 -4.82
CA ALA A 164 -9.17 11.72 -4.17
C ALA A 164 -8.99 11.46 -2.66
N ALA A 165 -10.02 10.91 -2.00
CA ALA A 165 -9.94 10.52 -0.59
C ALA A 165 -8.90 9.43 -0.36
N ASP A 166 -8.85 8.41 -1.24
CA ASP A 166 -7.87 7.32 -1.19
C ASP A 166 -6.43 7.83 -1.38
N ARG A 167 -6.21 8.78 -2.29
CA ARG A 167 -4.92 9.43 -2.53
C ARG A 167 -4.49 10.34 -1.38
N LEU A 168 -5.39 11.12 -0.81
CA LEU A 168 -5.10 11.95 0.36
C LEU A 168 -4.74 11.10 1.57
N ASP A 169 -5.43 10.00 1.77
CA ASP A 169 -5.12 9.03 2.81
C ASP A 169 -3.75 8.36 2.56
N ALA A 170 -3.42 8.03 1.32
CA ALA A 170 -2.10 7.55 0.93
C ALA A 170 -1.01 8.61 1.20
N LEU A 171 -1.25 9.86 0.83
CA LEU A 171 -0.31 10.95 1.09
C LEU A 171 -0.04 11.12 2.60
N ALA A 172 -1.11 11.13 3.43
CA ALA A 172 -0.98 11.24 4.87
C ALA A 172 -0.16 10.09 5.46
N THR A 173 -0.40 8.88 4.96
CA THR A 173 0.34 7.68 5.33
C THR A 173 1.80 7.79 4.92
N ALA A 174 2.08 8.15 3.68
CA ALA A 174 3.43 8.29 3.14
C ALA A 174 4.25 9.37 3.86
N GLN A 175 3.61 10.45 4.30
CA GLN A 175 4.24 11.53 5.10
C GLN A 175 4.35 11.21 6.60
N GLY A 176 3.89 10.03 7.06
CA GLY A 176 3.92 9.67 8.47
C GLY A 176 2.95 10.46 9.35
N LEU A 177 2.00 11.19 8.76
CA LEU A 177 0.97 11.96 9.47
C LEU A 177 -0.11 11.05 10.06
N ILE A 178 -0.26 9.86 9.50
CA ILE A 178 -1.14 8.80 10.01
C ILE A 178 -0.28 7.56 10.23
N LEU A 179 -0.23 7.08 11.47
CA LEU A 179 0.41 5.82 11.82
C LEU A 179 -0.63 4.70 11.70
N ARG A 180 -0.47 3.82 10.71
CA ARG A 180 -1.29 2.62 10.59
C ARG A 180 -0.66 1.49 11.39
N GLY A 181 -1.49 0.80 12.16
CA GLY A 181 -1.07 -0.41 12.88
C GLY A 181 -1.17 -1.69 12.03
N THR A 182 -1.53 -1.56 10.74
CA THR A 182 -1.74 -2.66 9.81
C THR A 182 -0.86 -2.48 8.58
N PRO A 183 -0.36 -3.59 7.98
CA PRO A 183 0.39 -3.54 6.72
C PRO A 183 -0.44 -2.90 5.61
N GLU A 184 0.23 -2.16 4.73
CA GLU A 184 -0.39 -1.58 3.54
C GLU A 184 0.16 -2.25 2.28
N VAL A 185 -0.70 -2.93 1.52
CA VAL A 185 -0.35 -3.69 0.31
C VAL A 185 -0.98 -3.04 -0.91
N LEU A 186 -0.16 -2.74 -1.90
CA LEU A 186 -0.57 -2.23 -3.20
C LEU A 186 -0.40 -3.31 -4.28
N PHE A 187 -1.48 -3.66 -4.96
CA PHE A 187 -1.44 -4.49 -6.15
C PHE A 187 -1.50 -3.65 -7.42
N VAL A 188 -0.55 -3.84 -8.33
CA VAL A 188 -0.44 -3.09 -9.58
C VAL A 188 -0.48 -4.04 -10.78
N CYS A 189 -1.33 -3.75 -11.75
CA CYS A 189 -1.29 -4.38 -13.06
C CYS A 189 -1.48 -3.31 -14.15
N VAL A 190 -1.59 -3.69 -15.41
CA VAL A 190 -1.79 -2.71 -16.49
C VAL A 190 -3.15 -2.03 -16.37
N GLN A 191 -4.24 -2.77 -16.41
CA GLN A 191 -5.60 -2.24 -16.56
C GLN A 191 -6.35 -2.00 -15.24
N ASN A 192 -5.86 -2.52 -14.11
CA ASN A 192 -6.59 -2.51 -12.85
C ASN A 192 -8.05 -3.01 -12.96
N ALA A 193 -8.30 -3.97 -13.84
CA ALA A 193 -9.63 -4.53 -14.12
C ALA A 193 -9.70 -6.06 -14.00
N GLY A 194 -8.56 -6.73 -13.79
CA GLY A 194 -8.43 -8.18 -13.66
C GLY A 194 -7.54 -8.55 -12.48
N ARG A 195 -6.26 -8.86 -12.76
CA ARG A 195 -5.29 -9.42 -11.79
C ARG A 195 -5.23 -8.67 -10.46
N SER A 196 -4.97 -7.38 -10.49
CA SER A 196 -4.82 -6.56 -9.26
C SER A 196 -6.13 -6.43 -8.48
N GLN A 197 -7.29 -6.38 -9.15
CA GLN A 197 -8.58 -6.37 -8.48
C GLN A 197 -8.90 -7.72 -7.84
N MET A 198 -8.61 -8.84 -8.51
CA MET A 198 -8.74 -10.18 -7.89
C MET A 198 -7.87 -10.31 -6.65
N ALA A 199 -6.59 -9.93 -6.75
CA ALA A 199 -5.66 -10.00 -5.63
C ALA A 199 -6.12 -9.11 -4.45
N GLY A 200 -6.55 -7.89 -4.74
CA GLY A 200 -7.10 -6.98 -3.74
C GLY A 200 -8.36 -7.53 -3.06
N ALA A 201 -9.26 -8.11 -3.83
CA ALA A 201 -10.49 -8.72 -3.31
C ALA A 201 -10.18 -9.90 -2.38
N PHE A 202 -9.31 -10.83 -2.79
CA PHE A 202 -8.89 -11.94 -1.95
C PHE A 202 -8.19 -11.47 -0.67
N LEU A 203 -7.26 -10.51 -0.77
CA LEU A 203 -6.53 -10.05 0.40
C LEU A 203 -7.45 -9.33 1.41
N ARG A 204 -8.40 -8.51 0.95
CA ARG A 204 -9.42 -7.90 1.82
C ARG A 204 -10.28 -8.95 2.50
N HIS A 205 -10.79 -9.92 1.72
CA HIS A 205 -11.65 -10.98 2.21
C HIS A 205 -10.93 -11.85 3.24
N LEU A 206 -9.74 -12.37 2.90
CA LEU A 206 -9.02 -13.31 3.73
C LEU A 206 -8.31 -12.67 4.94
N SER A 207 -7.92 -11.40 4.85
CA SER A 207 -7.27 -10.71 5.98
C SER A 207 -8.22 -10.24 7.07
N GLY A 208 -9.53 -10.18 6.78
CA GLY A 208 -10.52 -9.68 7.73
C GLY A 208 -10.25 -8.25 8.22
N GLY A 209 -9.74 -7.39 7.34
CA GLY A 209 -9.41 -6.00 7.66
C GLY A 209 -8.08 -5.78 8.38
N LYS A 210 -7.27 -6.82 8.56
CA LYS A 210 -5.93 -6.72 9.18
C LYS A 210 -4.86 -6.20 8.21
N VAL A 211 -5.20 -6.00 6.93
CA VAL A 211 -4.34 -5.43 5.90
C VAL A 211 -5.07 -4.27 5.23
N HIS A 212 -4.39 -3.15 5.04
CA HIS A 212 -4.92 -2.08 4.19
C HIS A 212 -4.54 -2.38 2.73
N VAL A 213 -5.54 -2.51 1.87
CA VAL A 213 -5.35 -3.00 0.49
C VAL A 213 -5.69 -1.92 -0.52
N ARG A 214 -4.73 -1.59 -1.39
CA ARG A 214 -4.91 -0.70 -2.54
C ARG A 214 -4.70 -1.46 -3.83
N THR A 215 -5.34 -0.99 -4.89
CA THR A 215 -5.15 -1.50 -6.25
C THR A 215 -5.00 -0.33 -7.22
N ALA A 216 -4.13 -0.47 -8.22
CA ALA A 216 -3.93 0.54 -9.24
C ALA A 216 -3.52 -0.08 -10.59
N GLY A 217 -3.63 0.71 -11.66
CA GLY A 217 -3.19 0.33 -13.00
C GLY A 217 -2.31 1.39 -13.64
N SER A 218 -1.28 0.96 -14.39
CA SER A 218 -0.44 1.86 -15.18
C SER A 218 -1.22 2.45 -16.37
N SER A 219 -2.19 1.70 -16.89
CA SER A 219 -3.13 2.13 -17.93
C SER A 219 -4.53 1.59 -17.62
N PRO A 220 -5.23 2.14 -16.60
CA PRO A 220 -6.46 1.58 -16.10
C PRO A 220 -7.57 1.55 -17.16
N ALA A 221 -8.38 0.48 -17.13
CA ALA A 221 -9.58 0.35 -17.94
C ALA A 221 -10.67 1.34 -17.51
N GLU A 222 -11.75 1.43 -18.26
CA GLU A 222 -12.89 2.28 -17.91
C GLU A 222 -13.73 1.69 -16.77
N THR A 223 -13.91 0.37 -16.78
CA THR A 223 -14.73 -0.37 -15.81
C THR A 223 -14.03 -1.66 -15.39
N SER A 224 -14.43 -2.21 -14.25
CA SER A 224 -14.11 -3.58 -13.88
C SER A 224 -14.69 -4.57 -14.90
N HIS A 225 -14.08 -5.72 -15.04
CA HIS A 225 -14.49 -6.68 -16.07
C HIS A 225 -15.53 -7.66 -15.50
N PRO A 226 -16.73 -7.82 -16.11
CA PRO A 226 -17.80 -8.66 -15.58
C PRO A 226 -17.40 -10.13 -15.37
N ARG A 227 -16.53 -10.70 -16.23
CA ARG A 227 -16.03 -12.07 -16.06
C ARG A 227 -15.19 -12.22 -14.79
N VAL A 228 -14.44 -11.18 -14.40
CA VAL A 228 -13.65 -11.16 -13.16
C VAL A 228 -14.57 -11.14 -11.94
N GLU A 229 -15.62 -10.33 -11.98
CA GLU A 229 -16.63 -10.28 -10.92
C GLU A 229 -17.34 -11.62 -10.77
N ALA A 230 -17.75 -12.23 -11.89
CA ALA A 230 -18.40 -13.54 -11.88
C ALA A 230 -17.48 -14.64 -11.31
N ALA A 231 -16.21 -14.66 -11.73
CA ALA A 231 -15.24 -15.66 -11.27
C ALA A 231 -14.92 -15.52 -9.75
N LEU A 232 -14.92 -14.31 -9.21
CA LEU A 232 -14.77 -14.09 -7.77
C LEU A 232 -16.03 -14.51 -7.00
N ALA A 233 -17.21 -14.19 -7.53
CA ALA A 233 -18.48 -14.59 -6.94
C ALA A 233 -18.65 -16.13 -6.82
N GLU A 234 -18.11 -16.91 -7.78
CA GLU A 234 -18.07 -18.38 -7.72
C GLU A 234 -17.41 -18.91 -6.43
N VAL A 235 -16.47 -18.14 -5.85
CA VAL A 235 -15.74 -18.53 -4.63
C VAL A 235 -16.12 -17.67 -3.42
N GLY A 236 -17.27 -16.97 -3.48
CA GLY A 236 -17.81 -16.17 -2.38
C GLY A 236 -17.06 -14.87 -2.10
N VAL A 237 -16.28 -14.37 -3.06
CA VAL A 237 -15.55 -13.11 -2.95
C VAL A 237 -16.19 -12.06 -3.85
N GLU A 238 -16.42 -10.85 -3.32
CA GLU A 238 -17.10 -9.77 -4.03
C GLU A 238 -16.20 -8.56 -4.26
N LEU A 239 -16.38 -7.90 -5.41
CA LEU A 239 -15.71 -6.63 -5.77
C LEU A 239 -16.57 -5.42 -5.40
N TRP A 240 -16.86 -5.25 -4.11
CA TRP A 240 -17.71 -4.15 -3.65
C TRP A 240 -17.10 -2.78 -3.96
N GLY A 241 -17.78 -2.07 -4.89
CA GLY A 241 -17.48 -0.67 -5.17
C GLY A 241 -16.07 -0.40 -5.71
N GLU A 242 -15.36 -1.42 -6.17
CA GLU A 242 -14.07 -1.25 -6.84
C GLU A 242 -14.25 -0.71 -8.26
N PHE A 243 -13.33 0.12 -8.67
CA PHE A 243 -13.23 0.62 -10.04
C PHE A 243 -11.76 0.76 -10.42
N PRO A 244 -11.41 0.72 -11.72
CA PRO A 244 -10.03 0.89 -12.16
C PRO A 244 -9.49 2.27 -11.78
N LYS A 245 -8.34 2.29 -11.09
CA LYS A 245 -7.69 3.50 -10.58
C LYS A 245 -6.32 3.68 -11.21
N PRO A 246 -5.96 4.90 -11.65
CA PRO A 246 -4.61 5.21 -12.09
C PRO A 246 -3.58 4.98 -10.98
N LEU A 247 -2.41 4.51 -11.37
CA LEU A 247 -1.24 4.45 -10.49
C LEU A 247 -0.69 5.85 -10.28
N THR A 248 -0.41 6.22 -9.04
CA THR A 248 0.20 7.52 -8.67
C THR A 248 1.26 7.31 -7.61
N ASP A 249 2.24 8.21 -7.56
CA ASP A 249 3.38 8.13 -6.64
C ASP A 249 2.98 8.08 -5.17
N ASP A 250 1.97 8.86 -4.79
CA ASP A 250 1.44 8.89 -3.44
C ASP A 250 0.96 7.51 -2.97
N VAL A 251 0.30 6.76 -3.85
CA VAL A 251 -0.21 5.41 -3.54
C VAL A 251 0.94 4.40 -3.42
N VAL A 252 1.96 4.48 -4.29
CA VAL A 252 3.14 3.62 -4.20
C VAL A 252 3.95 3.94 -2.94
N ARG A 253 4.15 5.22 -2.64
CA ARG A 253 4.89 5.68 -1.44
C ARG A 253 4.18 5.33 -0.13
N ALA A 254 2.87 5.14 -0.14
CA ALA A 254 2.12 4.71 1.04
C ALA A 254 2.29 3.22 1.37
N ALA A 255 2.48 2.39 0.35
CA ALA A 255 2.52 0.94 0.51
C ALA A 255 3.77 0.46 1.26
N ASP A 256 3.64 -0.56 2.08
CA ASP A 256 4.75 -1.32 2.66
C ASP A 256 5.20 -2.42 1.67
N TYR A 257 4.23 -3.01 0.95
CA TYR A 257 4.43 -4.01 -0.10
C TYR A 257 3.82 -3.55 -1.41
N VAL A 258 4.59 -3.60 -2.49
CA VAL A 258 4.14 -3.31 -3.85
C VAL A 258 4.25 -4.59 -4.67
N ILE A 259 3.11 -5.11 -5.11
CA ILE A 259 3.05 -6.36 -5.87
C ILE A 259 2.66 -6.03 -7.31
N THR A 260 3.60 -6.22 -8.22
CA THR A 260 3.41 -5.95 -9.65
C THR A 260 2.97 -7.21 -10.39
N MET A 261 2.10 -7.05 -11.38
CA MET A 261 1.51 -8.14 -12.16
C MET A 261 1.54 -7.79 -13.64
N GLY A 262 2.76 -7.81 -14.22
CA GLY A 262 2.94 -7.55 -15.65
C GLY A 262 2.74 -6.09 -16.06
N CYS A 263 3.04 -5.13 -15.19
CA CYS A 263 3.05 -3.71 -15.55
C CYS A 263 4.43 -3.23 -16.08
N GLY A 264 5.43 -4.12 -16.16
CA GLY A 264 6.77 -3.78 -16.62
C GLY A 264 7.38 -2.62 -15.84
N ASP A 265 8.16 -1.77 -16.52
CA ASP A 265 8.85 -0.61 -15.91
C ASP A 265 7.92 0.58 -15.60
N ALA A 266 6.60 0.42 -15.75
CA ALA A 266 5.64 1.51 -15.49
C ALA A 266 5.39 1.77 -14.00
N CYS A 267 5.83 0.89 -13.09
CA CYS A 267 5.69 1.09 -11.65
C CYS A 267 6.95 1.80 -11.11
N PRO A 268 6.82 3.01 -10.54
CA PRO A 268 7.97 3.69 -9.97
C PRO A 268 8.50 2.92 -8.75
N VAL A 269 9.83 2.89 -8.61
CA VAL A 269 10.49 2.24 -7.48
C VAL A 269 10.90 3.33 -6.48
N PHE A 270 10.41 3.21 -5.25
CA PHE A 270 10.76 4.10 -4.15
C PHE A 270 11.47 3.33 -3.04
N PRO A 271 12.52 3.90 -2.42
CA PRO A 271 13.21 3.30 -1.29
C PRO A 271 12.26 2.99 -0.11
N GLY A 272 12.61 1.98 0.67
CA GLY A 272 11.86 1.60 1.86
C GLY A 272 10.52 0.88 1.59
N ARG A 273 10.34 0.32 0.40
CA ARG A 273 9.19 -0.50 0.00
C ARG A 273 9.66 -1.87 -0.42
N ARG A 274 8.88 -2.91 -0.11
CA ARG A 274 9.16 -4.26 -0.59
C ARG A 274 8.42 -4.51 -1.89
N TYR A 275 9.17 -4.75 -2.96
CA TYR A 275 8.63 -5.06 -4.28
C TYR A 275 8.61 -6.55 -4.51
N MET A 276 7.50 -7.03 -5.06
CA MET A 276 7.32 -8.43 -5.46
C MET A 276 6.71 -8.46 -6.86
N GLU A 277 7.17 -9.35 -7.71
CA GLU A 277 6.57 -9.56 -9.02
C GLU A 277 5.82 -10.89 -9.06
N TRP A 278 4.55 -10.83 -9.42
CA TRP A 278 3.73 -12.00 -9.68
C TRP A 278 3.53 -12.17 -11.19
N GLY A 279 4.36 -13.01 -11.82
CA GLY A 279 4.19 -13.39 -13.23
C GLY A 279 2.89 -14.14 -13.41
N LEU A 280 1.87 -13.48 -13.95
CA LEU A 280 0.52 -14.02 -14.17
C LEU A 280 0.07 -13.73 -15.60
N ALA A 281 -0.55 -14.71 -16.24
CA ALA A 281 -1.24 -14.50 -17.52
C ALA A 281 -2.36 -13.47 -17.37
N ASP A 282 -2.71 -12.77 -18.46
CA ASP A 282 -3.85 -11.88 -18.42
C ASP A 282 -5.16 -12.69 -18.47
N PRO A 283 -5.97 -12.68 -17.40
CA PRO A 283 -7.19 -13.45 -17.34
C PRO A 283 -8.22 -13.02 -18.41
N LEU A 284 -8.09 -11.83 -18.97
CA LEU A 284 -9.01 -11.31 -19.98
C LEU A 284 -8.72 -11.85 -21.38
N GLU A 285 -7.51 -12.39 -21.60
CA GLU A 285 -7.11 -13.04 -22.85
C GLU A 285 -7.38 -14.56 -22.86
N LEU A 286 -7.83 -15.12 -21.72
CA LEU A 286 -8.08 -16.53 -21.53
C LEU A 286 -9.58 -16.86 -21.62
N ASP A 287 -9.87 -18.14 -21.82
CA ASP A 287 -11.22 -18.67 -21.66
C ASP A 287 -11.65 -18.74 -20.19
N GLU A 288 -12.86 -19.24 -19.89
CA GLU A 288 -13.37 -19.30 -18.52
C GLU A 288 -12.57 -20.24 -17.62
N GLU A 289 -12.02 -21.32 -18.16
CA GLU A 289 -11.18 -22.26 -17.40
C GLU A 289 -9.83 -21.61 -17.07
N GLY A 290 -9.19 -20.99 -18.06
CA GLY A 290 -7.93 -20.25 -17.87
C GLY A 290 -8.07 -19.10 -16.87
N LEU A 291 -9.20 -18.37 -16.91
CA LEU A 291 -9.50 -17.31 -15.96
C LEU A 291 -9.61 -17.85 -14.52
N ARG A 292 -10.28 -19.02 -14.33
CA ARG A 292 -10.36 -19.67 -13.01
C ARG A 292 -8.99 -20.14 -12.52
N LEU A 293 -8.13 -20.66 -13.39
CA LEU A 293 -6.76 -21.04 -13.02
C LEU A 293 -5.94 -19.84 -12.53
N VAL A 294 -6.03 -18.70 -13.21
CA VAL A 294 -5.37 -17.46 -12.77
C VAL A 294 -5.95 -16.97 -11.44
N ARG A 295 -7.27 -16.99 -11.27
CA ARG A 295 -7.94 -16.65 -10.00
C ARG A 295 -7.42 -17.50 -8.84
N ASP A 296 -7.35 -18.80 -9.03
CA ASP A 296 -6.94 -19.75 -8.00
C ASP A 296 -5.43 -19.65 -7.70
N ASP A 297 -4.59 -19.31 -8.68
CA ASP A 297 -3.18 -18.98 -8.48
C ASP A 297 -3.03 -17.69 -7.67
N ILE A 298 -3.78 -16.64 -7.97
CA ILE A 298 -3.80 -15.39 -7.18
C ILE A 298 -4.20 -15.68 -5.74
N ARG A 299 -5.28 -16.46 -5.51
CA ARG A 299 -5.71 -16.84 -4.15
C ARG A 299 -4.59 -17.54 -3.38
N ARG A 300 -3.88 -18.48 -4.01
CA ARG A 300 -2.75 -19.18 -3.38
C ARG A 300 -1.62 -18.23 -3.01
N ARG A 301 -1.25 -17.29 -3.88
CA ARG A 301 -0.21 -16.28 -3.62
C ARG A 301 -0.63 -15.33 -2.50
N VAL A 302 -1.90 -14.96 -2.43
CA VAL A 302 -2.43 -14.14 -1.32
C VAL A 302 -2.33 -14.88 0.01
N LEU A 303 -2.58 -16.19 0.06
CA LEU A 303 -2.42 -17.00 1.27
C LEU A 303 -0.95 -17.04 1.72
N VAL A 304 -0.01 -17.19 0.79
CA VAL A 304 1.43 -17.10 1.09
C VAL A 304 1.81 -15.73 1.62
N LEU A 305 1.28 -14.66 1.02
CA LEU A 305 1.51 -13.29 1.50
C LEU A 305 0.96 -13.08 2.91
N LEU A 306 -0.22 -13.62 3.24
CA LEU A 306 -0.78 -13.55 4.59
C LEU A 306 0.09 -14.28 5.61
N ASP A 307 0.63 -15.44 5.25
CA ASP A 307 1.58 -16.18 6.09
C ASP A 307 2.86 -15.37 6.32
N GLU A 308 3.43 -14.74 5.27
CA GLU A 308 4.57 -13.82 5.40
C GLU A 308 4.27 -12.63 6.32
N LEU A 309 3.03 -12.13 6.29
CA LEU A 309 2.57 -11.02 7.13
C LEU A 309 2.26 -11.47 8.58
N GLY A 310 2.29 -12.78 8.86
CA GLY A 310 1.90 -13.34 10.16
C GLY A 310 0.40 -13.19 10.46
N ILE A 311 -0.43 -13.18 9.42
CA ILE A 311 -1.87 -13.00 9.52
C ILE A 311 -2.58 -14.30 9.18
N GLU A 312 -3.28 -14.88 10.14
CA GLU A 312 -4.13 -16.04 9.89
C GLU A 312 -5.30 -15.66 8.98
N PRO A 313 -5.50 -16.40 7.85
CA PRO A 313 -6.63 -16.18 6.98
C PRO A 313 -7.95 -16.38 7.71
N GLN A 314 -8.94 -15.53 7.44
CA GLN A 314 -10.30 -15.82 7.83
C GLN A 314 -10.83 -16.97 6.96
N ASP A 315 -11.36 -18.01 7.61
CA ASP A 315 -11.97 -19.13 6.90
C ASP A 315 -13.12 -18.65 6.00
N ALA A 316 -13.03 -18.98 4.72
CA ALA A 316 -14.07 -18.74 3.72
C ALA A 316 -15.27 -19.70 3.91
N SER A 317 -15.44 -20.25 5.11
CA SER A 317 -16.47 -21.26 5.47
C SER A 317 -17.55 -20.65 6.37
N ARG A 318 -18.19 -19.56 5.91
CA ARG A 318 -19.50 -19.15 6.45
C ARG A 318 -20.35 -18.49 5.38
#